data_cedba6b6f65be48561b083578fe30c8c
#
_entry.id   cedba6b6f65be48561b083578fe30c8c
#
_cell.length_a   1.000
_cell.length_b   1.000
_cell.length_c   1.000
_cell.angle_alpha   90.00
_cell.angle_beta   90.00
_cell.angle_gamma   90.00
#
_symmetry.space_group_name_H-M   'P 1'
#
loop_
_entity.id
_entity.type
_entity.pdbx_description
1 polymer ?
#
loop_
_entity_poly.entity_id
_entity_poly.type
_entity_poly.pdbx_seq_one_letter_code
_entity_poly.pdbx_strand_id
1 'polypeptide(L)'
;MAKEKVLTEQDSLRIIQEMIQKAKAGAHYERGQGPILWGSVIGFAGIMSFLEIYFKWNIPFDWWILTLVALIPQVFIVLNDRKKNIVKTHEARAIDMVWAVFGISIFALVLYGNFIGQITIQLLAEEDITLWKRSGTDGSLASFQMFVPSIASLYLMIYGFPTLVTGVVIRCRSMLIGACICYILFVVSLYTPTVWDMLFIGIAGICNWLIPGIILRRQYLLSVKTKHV
;
A
#
# COMPACT_ATOMS: atom_id res chain seq x y z
N MET A 1 55.05 -0.44 -17.17
CA MET A 1 54.09 -1.32 -17.92
C MET A 1 53.35 -2.21 -16.92
N ALA A 2 52.16 -1.86 -16.58
CA ALA A 2 51.30 -2.72 -15.72
C ALA A 2 50.83 -3.91 -16.55
N LYS A 3 51.19 -5.14 -16.12
CA LYS A 3 50.68 -6.37 -16.72
C LYS A 3 49.15 -6.39 -16.54
N GLU A 4 48.38 -6.24 -17.61
CA GLU A 4 46.97 -6.58 -17.64
C GLU A 4 46.80 -8.04 -17.22
N LYS A 5 46.18 -8.26 -16.08
CA LYS A 5 45.88 -9.58 -15.55
C LYS A 5 44.72 -10.12 -16.41
N VAL A 6 45.04 -11.00 -17.37
CA VAL A 6 44.03 -11.70 -18.19
C VAL A 6 43.14 -12.47 -17.22
N LEU A 7 41.87 -12.05 -17.11
CA LEU A 7 40.86 -12.74 -16.31
C LEU A 7 40.68 -14.17 -16.87
N THR A 8 40.78 -15.14 -16.01
CA THR A 8 40.47 -16.54 -16.41
C THR A 8 38.94 -16.68 -16.58
N GLU A 9 38.50 -17.67 -17.39
CA GLU A 9 37.06 -17.94 -17.56
C GLU A 9 36.37 -18.18 -16.22
N GLN A 10 37.03 -18.83 -15.27
CA GLN A 10 36.51 -19.05 -13.92
C GLN A 10 36.38 -17.78 -13.12
N ASP A 11 37.34 -16.82 -13.25
CA ASP A 11 37.22 -15.50 -12.59
C ASP A 11 36.07 -14.69 -13.19
N SER A 12 35.86 -14.76 -14.50
CA SER A 12 34.74 -14.11 -15.19
C SER A 12 33.39 -14.67 -14.72
N LEU A 13 33.25 -16.00 -14.62
CA LEU A 13 32.04 -16.65 -14.09
C LEU A 13 31.78 -16.30 -12.63
N ARG A 14 32.82 -16.23 -11.78
CA ARG A 14 32.69 -15.82 -10.39
C ARG A 14 32.22 -14.39 -10.28
N ILE A 15 32.79 -13.46 -11.06
CA ILE A 15 32.36 -12.04 -11.07
C ILE A 15 30.91 -11.92 -11.53
N ILE A 16 30.50 -12.67 -12.56
CA ILE A 16 29.11 -12.68 -13.03
C ILE A 16 28.18 -13.22 -11.93
N GLN A 17 28.55 -14.31 -11.26
CA GLN A 17 27.76 -14.85 -10.14
C GLN A 17 27.66 -13.87 -8.96
N GLU A 18 28.76 -13.19 -8.62
CA GLU A 18 28.76 -12.15 -7.59
C GLU A 18 27.89 -10.97 -7.98
N MET A 19 27.92 -10.53 -9.25
CA MET A 19 27.05 -9.47 -9.76
C MET A 19 25.58 -9.87 -9.72
N ILE A 20 25.24 -11.09 -10.12
CA ILE A 20 23.88 -11.64 -10.05
C ILE A 20 23.40 -11.72 -8.59
N GLN A 21 24.25 -12.19 -7.68
CA GLN A 21 23.92 -12.24 -6.26
C GLN A 21 23.77 -10.84 -5.66
N LYS A 22 24.63 -9.87 -6.00
CA LYS A 22 24.48 -8.48 -5.59
C LYS A 22 23.21 -7.83 -6.14
N ALA A 23 22.87 -8.10 -7.40
CA ALA A 23 21.63 -7.61 -8.00
C ALA A 23 20.39 -8.20 -7.31
N LYS A 24 20.40 -9.49 -6.97
CA LYS A 24 19.33 -10.15 -6.20
C LYS A 24 19.24 -9.65 -4.76
N ALA A 25 20.37 -9.46 -4.07
CA ALA A 25 20.42 -8.93 -2.70
C ALA A 25 20.05 -7.44 -2.59
N GLY A 26 20.00 -6.74 -3.72
CA GLY A 26 19.68 -5.31 -3.79
C GLY A 26 18.21 -4.98 -3.97
N ALA A 27 17.33 -5.97 -4.12
CA ALA A 27 15.91 -5.72 -4.31
C ALA A 27 15.33 -4.97 -3.09
N HIS A 28 14.78 -3.78 -3.35
CA HIS A 28 14.20 -2.86 -2.34
C HIS A 28 13.21 -3.57 -1.41
N TYR A 29 12.45 -4.53 -1.95
CA TYR A 29 11.46 -5.30 -1.22
C TYR A 29 12.05 -6.28 -0.20
N GLU A 30 13.25 -6.80 -0.43
CA GLU A 30 13.89 -7.74 0.50
C GLU A 30 14.23 -7.09 1.86
N ARG A 31 14.34 -5.75 1.92
CA ARG A 31 14.60 -5.02 3.17
C ARG A 31 13.38 -4.82 4.05
N GLY A 32 12.18 -4.95 3.51
CA GLY A 32 10.91 -4.85 4.26
C GLY A 32 10.58 -3.46 4.84
N GLN A 33 11.40 -2.42 4.63
CA GLN A 33 11.22 -1.11 5.26
C GLN A 33 9.96 -0.38 4.79
N GLY A 34 9.71 -0.36 3.47
CA GLY A 34 8.52 0.26 2.90
C GLY A 34 7.22 -0.40 3.39
N PRO A 35 7.08 -1.72 3.27
CA PRO A 35 5.92 -2.42 3.80
C PRO A 35 5.70 -2.22 5.31
N ILE A 36 6.77 -2.20 6.13
CA ILE A 36 6.64 -1.91 7.57
C ILE A 36 6.08 -0.51 7.79
N LEU A 37 6.64 0.51 7.11
CA LEU A 37 6.19 1.89 7.24
C LEU A 37 4.70 2.02 6.89
N TRP A 38 4.32 1.60 5.68
CA TRP A 38 2.94 1.75 5.21
C TRP A 38 1.97 0.86 5.98
N GLY A 39 2.35 -0.37 6.31
CA GLY A 39 1.52 -1.26 7.11
C GLY A 39 1.27 -0.75 8.52
N SER A 40 2.26 -0.12 9.14
CA SER A 40 2.10 0.51 10.47
C SER A 40 1.19 1.73 10.40
N VAL A 41 1.39 2.62 9.43
CA VAL A 41 0.62 3.86 9.31
C VAL A 41 -0.84 3.58 8.95
N ILE A 42 -1.09 2.76 7.93
CA ILE A 42 -2.45 2.40 7.51
C ILE A 42 -3.15 1.57 8.59
N GLY A 43 -2.43 0.61 9.21
CA GLY A 43 -2.96 -0.19 10.30
C GLY A 43 -3.39 0.68 11.47
N PHE A 44 -2.55 1.59 11.90
CA PHE A 44 -2.85 2.51 12.99
C PHE A 44 -3.97 3.49 12.65
N ALA A 45 -3.89 4.17 11.51
CA ALA A 45 -4.91 5.12 11.08
C ALA A 45 -6.29 4.47 10.95
N GLY A 46 -6.38 3.29 10.32
CA GLY A 46 -7.65 2.57 10.16
C GLY A 46 -8.26 2.14 11.49
N ILE A 47 -7.46 1.59 12.41
CA ILE A 47 -7.95 1.20 13.74
C ILE A 47 -8.40 2.42 14.54
N MET A 48 -7.62 3.51 14.55
CA MET A 48 -7.98 4.72 15.28
C MET A 48 -9.24 5.39 14.71
N SER A 49 -9.37 5.46 13.39
CA SER A 49 -10.60 5.97 12.76
C SER A 49 -11.81 5.09 13.08
N PHE A 50 -11.66 3.77 13.12
CA PHE A 50 -12.74 2.89 13.56
C PHE A 50 -13.13 3.15 15.01
N LEU A 51 -12.18 3.23 15.94
CA LEU A 51 -12.46 3.48 17.36
C LEU A 51 -13.13 4.84 17.58
N GLU A 52 -12.67 5.87 16.89
CA GLU A 52 -13.24 7.21 16.94
C GLU A 52 -14.72 7.21 16.53
N ILE A 53 -15.04 6.59 15.40
CA ILE A 53 -16.42 6.52 14.91
C ILE A 53 -17.28 5.63 15.81
N TYR A 54 -16.77 4.47 16.24
CA TYR A 54 -17.51 3.50 17.04
C TYR A 54 -17.83 4.04 18.42
N PHE A 55 -16.87 4.67 19.10
CA PHE A 55 -17.04 5.27 20.43
C PHE A 55 -17.53 6.72 20.39
N LYS A 56 -17.76 7.28 19.17
CA LYS A 56 -18.19 8.67 18.95
C LYS A 56 -17.25 9.67 19.65
N TRP A 57 -15.94 9.42 19.58
CA TRP A 57 -14.97 10.38 20.08
C TRP A 57 -14.96 11.62 19.18
N ASN A 58 -14.91 12.79 19.77
CA ASN A 58 -14.81 14.05 19.04
C ASN A 58 -13.35 14.53 19.04
N ILE A 59 -12.52 13.85 18.26
CA ILE A 59 -11.09 14.18 18.13
C ILE A 59 -10.95 15.14 16.95
N PRO A 60 -10.38 16.35 17.14
CA PRO A 60 -10.21 17.34 16.07
C PRO A 60 -9.00 17.00 15.16
N PHE A 61 -8.73 15.74 14.93
CA PHE A 61 -7.58 15.27 14.17
C PHE A 61 -7.97 14.12 13.24
N ASP A 62 -7.67 14.27 11.95
CA ASP A 62 -7.86 13.20 10.97
C ASP A 62 -6.63 12.26 10.96
N TRP A 63 -6.80 11.03 11.40
CA TRP A 63 -5.74 10.02 11.46
C TRP A 63 -5.11 9.73 10.10
N TRP A 64 -5.85 9.98 9.00
CA TRP A 64 -5.33 9.76 7.64
C TRP A 64 -4.26 10.77 7.24
N ILE A 65 -4.13 11.90 7.95
CA ILE A 65 -3.01 12.85 7.76
C ILE A 65 -1.65 12.15 7.96
N LEU A 66 -1.59 11.10 8.80
CA LEU A 66 -0.38 10.32 9.00
C LEU A 66 0.12 9.67 7.71
N THR A 67 -0.75 9.39 6.75
CA THR A 67 -0.35 8.87 5.43
C THR A 67 0.45 9.90 4.63
N LEU A 68 0.10 11.19 4.74
CA LEU A 68 0.86 12.28 4.12
C LEU A 68 2.22 12.46 4.81
N VAL A 69 2.25 12.39 6.14
CA VAL A 69 3.50 12.44 6.92
C VAL A 69 4.42 11.27 6.56
N ALA A 70 3.86 10.09 6.31
CA ALA A 70 4.62 8.89 5.93
C ALA A 70 5.32 9.01 4.56
N LEU A 71 4.90 9.94 3.70
CA LEU A 71 5.60 10.21 2.43
C LEU A 71 7.02 10.70 2.67
N ILE A 72 7.28 11.45 3.75
CA ILE A 72 8.60 11.98 4.07
C ILE A 72 9.63 10.84 4.28
N PRO A 73 9.44 9.91 5.25
CA PRO A 73 10.36 8.79 5.42
C PRO A 73 10.38 7.86 4.18
N GLN A 74 9.27 7.74 3.44
CA GLN A 74 9.25 6.96 2.21
C GLN A 74 10.21 7.50 1.16
N VAL A 75 10.25 8.83 0.96
CA VAL A 75 11.21 9.46 0.03
C VAL A 75 12.66 9.18 0.47
N PHE A 76 12.97 9.27 1.77
CA PHE A 76 14.30 8.93 2.28
C PHE A 76 14.67 7.46 2.03
N ILE A 77 13.74 6.53 2.24
CA ILE A 77 13.93 5.11 1.95
C ILE A 77 14.29 4.93 0.47
N VAL A 78 13.47 5.50 -0.44
CA VAL A 78 13.68 5.40 -1.89
C VAL A 78 15.02 6.00 -2.32
N LEU A 79 15.37 7.20 -1.82
CA LEU A 79 16.64 7.87 -2.16
C LEU A 79 17.85 7.06 -1.69
N ASN A 80 17.78 6.51 -0.48
CA ASN A 80 18.85 5.68 0.07
C ASN A 80 19.03 4.37 -0.71
N ASP A 81 17.93 3.77 -1.15
CA ASP A 81 17.98 2.56 -1.95
C ASP A 81 18.50 2.80 -3.37
N ARG A 82 18.16 3.94 -3.98
CA ARG A 82 18.74 4.34 -5.29
C ARG A 82 20.25 4.49 -5.24
N LYS A 83 20.80 5.03 -4.14
CA LYS A 83 22.26 5.17 -3.95
C LYS A 83 22.96 3.82 -3.84
N LYS A 84 22.29 2.80 -3.28
CA LYS A 84 22.89 1.48 -3.03
C LYS A 84 22.73 0.50 -4.20
N ASN A 85 21.70 0.66 -5.02
CA ASN A 85 21.35 -0.24 -6.11
C ASN A 85 21.49 0.44 -7.46
N ILE A 86 22.72 0.41 -8.02
CA ILE A 86 23.03 1.02 -9.32
C ILE A 86 22.41 0.21 -10.47
N VAL A 87 22.32 -1.11 -10.33
CA VAL A 87 21.75 -1.99 -11.36
C VAL A 87 20.52 -2.70 -10.80
N LYS A 88 19.36 -2.48 -11.43
CA LYS A 88 18.10 -3.16 -11.08
C LYS A 88 17.82 -4.29 -12.08
N THR A 89 17.37 -5.42 -11.56
CA THR A 89 16.85 -6.53 -12.39
C THR A 89 15.53 -6.10 -13.07
N HIS A 90 15.13 -6.82 -14.14
CA HIS A 90 13.84 -6.60 -14.79
C HIS A 90 12.67 -6.82 -13.82
N GLU A 91 12.76 -7.85 -12.97
CA GLU A 91 11.76 -8.13 -11.93
C GLU A 91 11.61 -6.97 -10.94
N ALA A 92 12.72 -6.42 -10.45
CA ALA A 92 12.70 -5.27 -9.54
C ALA A 92 12.06 -4.03 -10.20
N ARG A 93 12.33 -3.78 -11.49
CA ARG A 93 11.68 -2.68 -12.23
C ARG A 93 10.17 -2.92 -12.38
N ALA A 94 9.76 -4.14 -12.68
CA ALA A 94 8.34 -4.48 -12.80
C ALA A 94 7.61 -4.26 -11.47
N ILE A 95 8.19 -4.68 -10.35
CA ILE A 95 7.65 -4.41 -9.01
C ILE A 95 7.56 -2.90 -8.75
N ASP A 96 8.63 -2.15 -9.02
CA ASP A 96 8.62 -0.68 -8.84
C ASP A 96 7.47 -0.01 -9.63
N MET A 97 7.23 -0.46 -10.88
CA MET A 97 6.13 0.06 -11.70
C MET A 97 4.75 -0.30 -11.14
N VAL A 98 4.58 -1.53 -10.64
CA VAL A 98 3.31 -1.93 -9.99
C VAL A 98 3.02 -1.04 -8.78
N TRP A 99 4.02 -0.73 -7.95
CA TRP A 99 3.85 0.16 -6.81
C TRP A 99 3.68 1.63 -7.19
N ALA A 100 4.28 2.08 -8.30
CA ALA A 100 4.03 3.42 -8.83
C ALA A 100 2.59 3.56 -9.32
N VAL A 101 2.08 2.60 -10.10
CA VAL A 101 0.68 2.55 -10.54
C VAL A 101 -0.27 2.49 -9.34
N PHE A 102 0.06 1.69 -8.34
CA PHE A 102 -0.69 1.64 -7.08
C PHE A 102 -0.79 3.02 -6.42
N GLY A 103 0.34 3.72 -6.26
CA GLY A 103 0.35 5.06 -5.66
C GLY A 103 -0.50 6.07 -6.44
N ILE A 104 -0.41 6.05 -7.78
CA ILE A 104 -1.25 6.89 -8.65
C ILE A 104 -2.73 6.54 -8.49
N SER A 105 -3.07 5.23 -8.43
CA SER A 105 -4.45 4.77 -8.28
C SER A 105 -5.05 5.18 -6.92
N ILE A 106 -4.28 5.11 -5.84
CA ILE A 106 -4.71 5.59 -4.52
C ILE A 106 -4.98 7.09 -4.56
N PHE A 107 -4.06 7.88 -5.13
CA PHE A 107 -4.24 9.32 -5.25
C PHE A 107 -5.47 9.68 -6.09
N ALA A 108 -5.65 9.01 -7.23
CA ALA A 108 -6.83 9.19 -8.08
C ALA A 108 -8.13 8.83 -7.34
N LEU A 109 -8.14 7.74 -6.54
CA LEU A 109 -9.31 7.35 -5.76
C LEU A 109 -9.62 8.36 -4.64
N VAL A 110 -8.59 8.94 -4.01
CA VAL A 110 -8.77 10.04 -3.04
C VAL A 110 -9.40 11.25 -3.69
N LEU A 111 -8.91 11.68 -4.87
CA LEU A 111 -9.50 12.79 -5.62
C LEU A 111 -10.94 12.47 -6.01
N TYR A 112 -11.18 11.28 -6.57
CA TYR A 112 -12.53 10.83 -6.93
C TYR A 112 -13.48 10.92 -5.74
N GLY A 113 -13.12 10.35 -4.59
CA GLY A 113 -13.95 10.35 -3.39
C GLY A 113 -14.29 11.76 -2.87
N ASN A 114 -13.35 12.71 -3.02
CA ASN A 114 -13.57 14.09 -2.57
C ASN A 114 -14.48 14.90 -3.51
N PHE A 115 -14.45 14.64 -4.81
CA PHE A 115 -15.12 15.47 -5.80
C PHE A 115 -16.42 14.87 -6.36
N ILE A 116 -16.54 13.53 -6.39
CA ILE A 116 -17.65 12.87 -7.09
C ILE A 116 -19.03 13.27 -6.60
N GLY A 117 -19.18 13.47 -5.28
CA GLY A 117 -20.47 13.85 -4.70
C GLY A 117 -20.96 15.20 -5.20
N GLN A 118 -20.08 16.20 -5.24
CA GLN A 118 -20.43 17.55 -5.70
C GLN A 118 -20.66 17.59 -7.22
N ILE A 119 -19.79 16.94 -7.98
CA ILE A 119 -19.92 16.87 -9.44
C ILE A 119 -21.23 16.19 -9.84
N THR A 120 -21.58 15.08 -9.19
CA THR A 120 -22.82 14.37 -9.50
C THR A 120 -24.06 15.23 -9.23
N ILE A 121 -24.08 16.01 -8.14
CA ILE A 121 -25.20 16.92 -7.84
C ILE A 121 -25.29 18.01 -8.89
N GLN A 122 -24.16 18.57 -9.35
CA GLN A 122 -24.15 19.57 -10.42
C GLN A 122 -24.68 19.01 -11.74
N LEU A 123 -24.22 17.84 -12.15
CA LEU A 123 -24.69 17.18 -13.37
C LEU A 123 -26.18 16.84 -13.32
N LEU A 124 -26.70 16.40 -12.17
CA LEU A 124 -28.12 16.15 -12.01
C LEU A 124 -28.94 17.44 -12.04
N ALA A 125 -28.42 18.54 -11.49
CA ALA A 125 -29.08 19.84 -11.53
C ALA A 125 -29.17 20.39 -12.99
N GLU A 126 -28.21 20.10 -13.86
CA GLU A 126 -28.26 20.44 -15.29
C GLU A 126 -29.37 19.67 -16.02
N GLU A 127 -29.79 18.53 -15.51
CA GLU A 127 -30.89 17.71 -16.00
C GLU A 127 -32.24 17.99 -15.27
N ASP A 128 -32.33 19.10 -14.49
CA ASP A 128 -33.48 19.45 -13.66
C ASP A 128 -33.83 18.40 -12.58
N ILE A 129 -32.84 17.54 -12.19
CA ILE A 129 -33.02 16.52 -11.17
C ILE A 129 -32.47 17.03 -9.84
N THR A 130 -33.30 17.02 -8.80
CA THR A 130 -32.90 17.36 -7.44
C THR A 130 -33.04 16.16 -6.50
N LEU A 131 -32.01 15.89 -5.70
CA LEU A 131 -32.02 14.80 -4.73
C LEU A 131 -32.38 15.30 -3.34
N TRP A 132 -33.39 14.67 -2.72
CA TRP A 132 -33.84 14.96 -1.37
C TRP A 132 -33.76 13.74 -0.48
N LYS A 133 -33.23 13.91 0.72
CA LYS A 133 -33.24 12.90 1.79
C LYS A 133 -34.47 13.12 2.66
N ARG A 134 -35.31 12.10 2.78
CA ARG A 134 -36.44 12.12 3.73
C ARG A 134 -36.00 11.48 5.04
N SER A 135 -36.15 12.20 6.14
CA SER A 135 -35.93 11.66 7.49
C SER A 135 -37.02 10.62 7.80
N GLY A 136 -36.58 9.45 8.33
CA GLY A 136 -37.51 8.36 8.71
C GLY A 136 -38.30 8.67 9.99
N THR A 137 -37.85 9.61 10.81
CA THR A 137 -38.44 9.93 12.13
C THR A 137 -39.48 11.03 12.08
N ASP A 138 -39.24 12.10 11.33
CA ASP A 138 -40.11 13.28 11.28
C ASP A 138 -40.63 13.60 9.87
N GLY A 139 -40.22 12.84 8.86
CA GLY A 139 -40.61 13.01 7.47
C GLY A 139 -40.05 14.27 6.81
N SER A 140 -39.18 15.03 7.49
CA SER A 140 -38.55 16.23 6.95
C SER A 140 -37.72 15.95 5.69
N LEU A 141 -37.77 16.89 4.73
CA LEU A 141 -36.97 16.83 3.52
C LEU A 141 -35.73 17.72 3.69
N ALA A 142 -34.55 17.15 3.46
CA ALA A 142 -33.28 17.89 3.40
C ALA A 142 -32.57 17.61 2.10
N SER A 143 -31.77 18.57 1.61
CA SER A 143 -30.96 18.31 0.43
C SER A 143 -30.02 17.13 0.67
N PHE A 144 -29.97 16.19 -0.26
CA PHE A 144 -29.14 15.00 -0.16
C PHE A 144 -27.79 15.27 -0.81
N GLN A 145 -26.72 15.21 -0.02
CA GLN A 145 -25.36 15.15 -0.58
C GLN A 145 -25.07 13.70 -0.94
N MET A 146 -24.84 13.45 -2.23
CA MET A 146 -24.52 12.13 -2.69
C MET A 146 -23.14 11.71 -2.17
N PHE A 147 -23.07 10.57 -1.51
CA PHE A 147 -21.81 9.94 -1.14
C PHE A 147 -21.77 8.52 -1.73
N VAL A 148 -20.59 8.04 -2.06
CA VAL A 148 -20.43 6.66 -2.50
C VAL A 148 -20.34 5.78 -1.24
N PRO A 149 -21.37 4.94 -0.97
CA PRO A 149 -21.29 3.99 0.13
C PRO A 149 -20.07 3.08 -0.05
N SER A 150 -19.37 2.78 1.02
CA SER A 150 -18.23 1.86 1.00
C SER A 150 -17.13 2.22 -0.02
N ILE A 151 -16.84 3.51 -0.24
CA ILE A 151 -15.65 3.88 -1.01
C ILE A 151 -14.37 3.27 -0.40
N ALA A 152 -14.40 3.04 0.90
CA ALA A 152 -13.33 2.37 1.63
C ALA A 152 -13.09 0.93 1.14
N SER A 153 -14.12 0.22 0.67
CA SER A 153 -13.96 -1.12 0.10
C SER A 153 -13.14 -1.12 -1.20
N LEU A 154 -13.22 -0.04 -1.99
CA LEU A 154 -12.38 0.10 -3.20
C LEU A 154 -10.88 0.19 -2.84
N TYR A 155 -10.55 0.81 -1.71
CA TYR A 155 -9.17 0.80 -1.22
C TYR A 155 -8.69 -0.62 -0.90
N LEU A 156 -9.54 -1.46 -0.29
CA LEU A 156 -9.20 -2.86 0.00
C LEU A 156 -8.89 -3.63 -1.29
N MET A 157 -9.70 -3.45 -2.33
CA MET A 157 -9.46 -4.08 -3.64
C MET A 157 -8.10 -3.65 -4.21
N ILE A 158 -7.81 -2.34 -4.19
CA ILE A 158 -6.57 -1.79 -4.74
C ILE A 158 -5.35 -2.22 -3.88
N TYR A 159 -5.48 -2.34 -2.56
CA TYR A 159 -4.39 -2.75 -1.65
C TYR A 159 -3.92 -4.18 -1.90
N GLY A 160 -4.82 -5.10 -2.24
CA GLY A 160 -4.48 -6.50 -2.51
C GLY A 160 -3.60 -6.68 -3.75
N PHE A 161 -3.82 -5.88 -4.79
CA PHE A 161 -3.18 -6.06 -6.09
C PHE A 161 -1.63 -5.99 -6.07
N PRO A 162 -0.98 -4.90 -5.62
CA PRO A 162 0.48 -4.79 -5.64
C PRO A 162 1.14 -5.83 -4.76
N THR A 163 0.50 -6.19 -3.65
CA THR A 163 1.02 -7.18 -2.71
C THR A 163 0.94 -8.59 -3.29
N LEU A 164 -0.17 -8.91 -3.98
CA LEU A 164 -0.30 -10.20 -4.67
C LEU A 164 0.81 -10.36 -5.72
N VAL A 165 0.96 -9.36 -6.61
CA VAL A 165 1.99 -9.40 -7.66
C VAL A 165 3.39 -9.50 -7.06
N THR A 166 3.70 -8.67 -6.07
CA THR A 166 5.00 -8.71 -5.38
C THR A 166 5.23 -10.06 -4.71
N GLY A 167 4.22 -10.59 -3.99
CA GLY A 167 4.30 -11.88 -3.31
C GLY A 167 4.58 -13.05 -4.24
N VAL A 168 4.02 -13.04 -5.46
CA VAL A 168 4.30 -14.04 -6.50
C VAL A 168 5.75 -13.89 -6.99
N VAL A 169 6.17 -12.67 -7.36
CA VAL A 169 7.50 -12.43 -7.95
C VAL A 169 8.63 -12.77 -6.98
N ILE A 170 8.52 -12.32 -5.72
CA ILE A 170 9.55 -12.59 -4.69
C ILE A 170 9.33 -13.91 -3.95
N ARG A 171 8.28 -14.68 -4.30
CA ARG A 171 7.89 -15.96 -3.67
C ARG A 171 7.67 -15.83 -2.16
N CYS A 172 7.06 -14.74 -1.72
CA CYS A 172 6.79 -14.45 -0.31
C CYS A 172 5.37 -14.90 0.08
N ARG A 173 5.24 -16.06 0.74
CA ARG A 173 3.94 -16.63 1.13
C ARG A 173 3.13 -15.72 2.04
N SER A 174 3.77 -14.99 2.95
CA SER A 174 3.06 -14.07 3.84
C SER A 174 2.37 -12.92 3.11
N MET A 175 2.97 -12.41 2.02
CA MET A 175 2.33 -11.42 1.16
C MET A 175 1.12 -12.01 0.41
N LEU A 176 1.23 -13.24 -0.08
CA LEU A 176 0.11 -13.91 -0.76
C LEU A 176 -1.08 -14.10 0.18
N ILE A 177 -0.81 -14.57 1.40
CA ILE A 177 -1.86 -14.73 2.44
C ILE A 177 -2.47 -13.37 2.79
N GLY A 178 -1.66 -12.33 2.99
CA GLY A 178 -2.13 -10.97 3.26
C GLY A 178 -3.03 -10.44 2.15
N ALA A 179 -2.65 -10.62 0.89
CA ALA A 179 -3.45 -10.22 -0.25
C ALA A 179 -4.80 -10.97 -0.32
N CYS A 180 -4.80 -12.29 -0.06
CA CYS A 180 -6.03 -13.07 0.03
C CYS A 180 -6.96 -12.55 1.13
N ILE A 181 -6.42 -12.28 2.32
CA ILE A 181 -7.19 -11.67 3.44
C ILE A 181 -7.78 -10.33 2.99
N CYS A 182 -7.00 -9.49 2.29
CA CYS A 182 -7.45 -8.20 1.81
C CYS A 182 -8.64 -8.32 0.86
N TYR A 183 -8.62 -9.27 -0.09
CA TYR A 183 -9.76 -9.53 -0.98
C TYR A 183 -10.98 -10.10 -0.25
N ILE A 184 -10.79 -10.95 0.76
CA ILE A 184 -11.89 -11.42 1.61
C ILE A 184 -12.53 -10.24 2.34
N LEU A 185 -11.71 -9.36 2.96
CA LEU A 185 -12.20 -8.16 3.63
C LEU A 185 -12.91 -7.20 2.67
N PHE A 186 -12.45 -7.09 1.42
CA PHE A 186 -13.15 -6.36 0.37
C PHE A 186 -14.57 -6.88 0.17
N VAL A 187 -14.74 -8.19 0.01
CA VAL A 187 -16.08 -8.80 -0.18
C VAL A 187 -16.94 -8.60 1.06
N VAL A 188 -16.38 -8.78 2.26
CA VAL A 188 -17.12 -8.59 3.53
C VAL A 188 -17.57 -7.14 3.69
N SER A 189 -16.73 -6.17 3.32
CA SER A 189 -17.04 -4.74 3.43
C SER A 189 -18.23 -4.30 2.59
N LEU A 190 -18.57 -5.04 1.51
CA LEU A 190 -19.75 -4.74 0.68
C LEU A 190 -21.06 -5.00 1.42
N TYR A 191 -21.05 -5.86 2.44
CA TYR A 191 -22.24 -6.28 3.20
C TYR A 191 -22.29 -5.73 4.63
N THR A 192 -21.29 -4.94 5.02
CA THR A 192 -21.19 -4.39 6.37
C THR A 192 -21.36 -2.86 6.36
N PRO A 193 -21.80 -2.25 7.49
CA PRO A 193 -21.85 -0.80 7.63
C PRO A 193 -20.47 -0.16 7.45
N THR A 194 -20.42 1.04 6.86
CA THR A 194 -19.20 1.78 6.53
C THR A 194 -18.26 2.03 7.71
N VAL A 195 -18.76 2.00 8.94
CA VAL A 195 -17.93 2.09 10.15
C VAL A 195 -16.89 0.97 10.22
N TRP A 196 -17.27 -0.26 9.82
CA TRP A 196 -16.39 -1.43 9.81
C TRP A 196 -15.32 -1.37 8.72
N ASP A 197 -15.57 -0.59 7.65
CA ASP A 197 -14.61 -0.46 6.56
C ASP A 197 -13.26 0.11 7.05
N MET A 198 -13.30 1.04 8.02
CA MET A 198 -12.08 1.60 8.62
C MET A 198 -11.26 0.53 9.35
N LEU A 199 -11.95 -0.36 10.09
CA LEU A 199 -11.30 -1.48 10.75
C LEU A 199 -10.70 -2.45 9.72
N PHE A 200 -11.43 -2.76 8.65
CA PHE A 200 -10.95 -3.68 7.61
C PHE A 200 -9.74 -3.13 6.87
N ILE A 201 -9.70 -1.83 6.59
CA ILE A 201 -8.51 -1.17 6.02
C ILE A 201 -7.33 -1.28 7.00
N GLY A 202 -7.56 -1.06 8.29
CA GLY A 202 -6.52 -1.21 9.31
C GLY A 202 -5.97 -2.63 9.38
N ILE A 203 -6.85 -3.65 9.43
CA ILE A 203 -6.47 -5.07 9.41
C ILE A 203 -5.73 -5.42 8.12
N ALA A 204 -6.23 -4.94 6.97
CA ALA A 204 -5.57 -5.14 5.68
C ALA A 204 -4.15 -4.55 5.67
N GLY A 205 -3.95 -3.34 6.18
CA GLY A 205 -2.62 -2.74 6.31
C GLY A 205 -1.66 -3.59 7.12
N ILE A 206 -2.13 -4.15 8.23
CA ILE A 206 -1.33 -5.02 9.09
C ILE A 206 -1.02 -6.35 8.40
N CYS A 207 -2.03 -7.06 7.91
CA CYS A 207 -1.87 -8.39 7.33
C CYS A 207 -1.16 -8.37 5.98
N ASN A 208 -1.41 -7.34 5.18
CA ASN A 208 -0.92 -7.21 3.81
C ASN A 208 0.51 -6.66 3.76
N TRP A 209 0.87 -5.76 4.67
CA TRP A 209 2.14 -5.03 4.61
C TRP A 209 2.99 -5.15 5.88
N LEU A 210 2.43 -4.89 7.07
CA LEU A 210 3.23 -4.87 8.30
C LEU A 210 3.83 -6.24 8.60
N ILE A 211 3.03 -7.28 8.66
CA ILE A 211 3.48 -8.64 8.96
C ILE A 211 4.48 -9.15 7.92
N PRO A 212 4.19 -9.11 6.61
CA PRO A 212 5.16 -9.48 5.59
C PRO A 212 6.43 -8.64 5.62
N GLY A 213 6.30 -7.34 5.87
CA GLY A 213 7.44 -6.43 6.00
C GLY A 213 8.39 -6.81 7.12
N ILE A 214 7.86 -7.16 8.31
CA ILE A 214 8.65 -7.64 9.44
C ILE A 214 9.36 -8.97 9.10
N ILE A 215 8.67 -9.90 8.45
CA ILE A 215 9.24 -11.19 8.04
C ILE A 215 10.40 -10.96 7.06
N LEU A 216 10.20 -10.15 6.01
CA LEU A 216 11.24 -9.80 5.04
C LEU A 216 12.43 -9.10 5.71
N ARG A 217 12.16 -8.20 6.65
CA ARG A 217 13.22 -7.51 7.40
C ARG A 217 14.06 -8.47 8.22
N ARG A 218 13.44 -9.40 8.92
CA ARG A 218 14.17 -10.43 9.68
C ARG A 218 15.03 -11.30 8.77
N GLN A 219 14.50 -11.77 7.64
CA GLN A 219 15.25 -12.58 6.67
C GLN A 219 16.46 -11.80 6.13
N TYR A 220 16.26 -10.53 5.77
CA TYR A 220 17.35 -9.68 5.31
C TYR A 220 18.47 -9.53 6.37
N LEU A 221 18.11 -9.24 7.62
CA LEU A 221 19.09 -9.07 8.69
C LEU A 221 19.87 -10.36 8.98
N LEU A 222 19.22 -11.51 8.90
CA LEU A 222 19.87 -12.81 9.04
C LEU A 222 20.88 -13.06 7.90
N SER A 223 20.49 -12.78 6.64
CA SER A 223 21.35 -12.96 5.49
C SER A 223 22.61 -12.07 5.52
N VAL A 224 22.49 -10.85 6.08
CA VAL A 224 23.64 -9.95 6.26
C VAL A 224 24.60 -10.49 7.32
N LYS A 225 24.08 -11.00 8.45
CA LYS A 225 24.93 -11.57 9.50
C LYS A 225 25.74 -12.78 9.02
N THR A 226 25.13 -13.66 8.23
CA THR A 226 25.81 -14.88 7.72
C THR A 226 26.90 -14.56 6.69
N LYS A 227 26.90 -13.38 6.07
CA LYS A 227 27.94 -12.94 5.13
C LYS A 227 29.18 -12.35 5.80
N HIS A 228 29.11 -12.04 7.08
CA HIS A 228 30.21 -11.45 7.87
C HIS A 228 30.89 -12.48 8.82
N VAL A 229 30.47 -13.73 8.79
CA VAL A 229 31.11 -14.89 9.43
C VAL A 229 31.71 -15.78 8.35
#